data_d76b6bdb3b209c84ddef175d2697d38f
#
_entry.id   d76b6bdb3b209c84ddef175d2697d38f
#
_cell.length_a   1.000
_cell.length_b   1.000
_cell.length_c   1.000
_cell.angle_alpha   90.00
_cell.angle_beta   90.00
_cell.angle_gamma   90.00
#
_symmetry.space_group_name_H-M   'P 1'
#
loop_
_entity.id
_entity.type
_entity.pdbx_description
1 polymer ?
#
loop_
_entity_poly.entity_id
_entity_poly.type
_entity_poly.pdbx_seq_one_letter_code
_entity_poly.pdbx_strand_id
1 'polypeptide(L)'
;MKKMFILVTVLLLVLSLNGCSLMLMQMAAMPAEPTEPTVVTEPTQPEKEWPGFNGTDYKYVYLYEEGRERAWEEDLVYMAANYIDDYGRLSRFPFPVKAPDDSYLSDEFYEPELQQYWIEETNAMIRDIPNMTDTEILYRIQKLVATLEDGHASIYLPRSPLFPIGFVPFFREDGMDVRAVMLPKAQEDALFTKLVAINGVPVEEVVTRLEPYMSYENEAWLMTSIFHCYCYSYATQEDILVITGIQEKAGQSVTYTLESDDGKMFDLELRAESSLDSSKLTGMLPMDSYSQMYKDMDHYYWYEAFPQEDMIYLRINEFTQDNSYTFLNLGNDMLKDVRANGGKVGKMIVDLRDNPGGLTFAGYHEFVNVLKRIDIGQVYVLVDSNTFSNGIIMAATIKREIPESLWVGTPAGQPPNFYGGMSDGDFVMPNCDVIIRMPTSFNKTLPDYEGDTLMPDLLVYPTIEDYKNGVDTVLEAVRALP
;
A
#
# COMPACT_ATOMS: atom_id res chain seq x y z
N MET A 1 30.46 11.40 -21.42
CA MET A 1 30.44 10.78 -20.10
C MET A 1 29.94 11.70 -18.98
N LYS A 2 30.33 12.96 -18.86
CA LYS A 2 29.79 13.86 -17.79
C LYS A 2 28.31 14.24 -17.90
N LYS A 3 27.70 14.23 -19.08
CA LYS A 3 26.27 14.58 -19.27
C LYS A 3 25.34 13.42 -18.98
N MET A 4 25.81 12.18 -19.05
CA MET A 4 25.01 10.99 -18.75
C MET A 4 24.89 10.74 -17.23
N PHE A 5 25.94 11.09 -16.46
CA PHE A 5 25.92 11.00 -14.98
C PHE A 5 24.96 12.02 -14.31
N ILE A 6 24.81 13.20 -14.91
CA ILE A 6 23.89 14.23 -14.40
C ILE A 6 22.41 13.81 -14.63
N LEU A 7 22.12 13.09 -15.72
CA LEU A 7 20.75 12.63 -16.00
C LEU A 7 20.30 11.50 -15.05
N VAL A 8 21.20 10.58 -14.72
CA VAL A 8 20.90 9.49 -13.77
C VAL A 8 20.78 10.02 -12.34
N THR A 9 21.57 11.01 -11.94
CA THR A 9 21.49 11.61 -10.60
C THR A 9 20.23 12.48 -10.44
N VAL A 10 19.79 13.14 -11.50
CA VAL A 10 18.51 13.90 -11.49
C VAL A 10 17.30 12.94 -11.48
N LEU A 11 17.38 11.79 -12.16
CA LEU A 11 16.32 10.79 -12.13
C LEU A 11 16.18 10.13 -10.73
N LEU A 12 17.29 9.88 -10.04
CA LEU A 12 17.29 9.35 -8.67
C LEU A 12 16.88 10.39 -7.62
N LEU A 13 17.11 11.69 -7.86
CA LEU A 13 16.65 12.76 -6.95
C LEU A 13 15.15 13.06 -7.11
N VAL A 14 14.57 12.80 -8.29
CA VAL A 14 13.12 12.99 -8.53
C VAL A 14 12.30 11.82 -7.92
N LEU A 15 12.91 10.66 -7.71
CA LEU A 15 12.27 9.50 -7.07
C LEU A 15 12.13 9.63 -5.54
N SER A 16 12.77 10.64 -4.92
CA SER A 16 12.78 10.83 -3.47
C SER A 16 11.87 11.95 -2.93
N LEU A 17 11.14 12.63 -3.80
CA LEU A 17 10.30 13.76 -3.41
C LEU A 17 8.83 13.44 -3.64
N ASN A 18 8.14 13.11 -2.60
CA ASN A 18 6.69 12.87 -2.45
C ASN A 18 6.26 11.38 -2.53
N GLY A 19 6.07 10.74 -1.40
CA GLY A 19 5.51 9.42 -1.28
C GLY A 19 4.25 9.19 -2.12
N CYS A 20 3.07 9.41 -1.68
CA CYS A 20 1.86 9.25 -2.50
C CYS A 20 1.67 10.31 -3.60
N SER A 21 2.09 11.56 -3.39
CA SER A 21 1.88 12.64 -4.37
C SER A 21 2.83 12.57 -5.58
N LEU A 22 4.04 12.04 -5.45
CA LEU A 22 4.97 11.94 -6.58
C LEU A 22 4.73 10.71 -7.45
N MET A 23 4.21 9.62 -6.90
CA MET A 23 3.68 8.53 -7.71
C MET A 23 2.58 9.04 -8.67
N LEU A 24 1.75 9.99 -8.23
CA LEU A 24 0.74 10.63 -9.09
C LEU A 24 1.35 11.49 -10.23
N MET A 25 2.52 12.09 -10.02
CA MET A 25 3.14 12.95 -11.06
C MET A 25 4.02 12.19 -12.06
N GLN A 26 4.67 11.11 -11.69
CA GLN A 26 5.53 10.36 -12.62
C GLN A 26 4.77 9.49 -13.60
N MET A 27 3.57 9.01 -13.25
CA MET A 27 2.71 8.26 -14.18
C MET A 27 2.02 9.15 -15.24
N ALA A 28 2.12 10.47 -15.15
CA ALA A 28 1.48 11.40 -16.09
C ALA A 28 2.24 11.60 -17.43
N ALA A 29 3.39 10.96 -17.64
CA ALA A 29 4.28 11.24 -18.74
C ALA A 29 4.34 10.17 -19.87
N MET A 30 3.54 9.12 -19.82
CA MET A 30 3.47 8.13 -20.91
C MET A 30 2.21 8.35 -21.75
N PRO A 31 2.32 8.64 -23.06
CA PRO A 31 1.14 8.72 -23.91
C PRO A 31 0.56 7.33 -24.15
N ALA A 32 -0.74 7.16 -23.91
CA ALA A 32 -1.46 5.97 -24.35
C ALA A 32 -1.56 5.98 -25.89
N GLU A 33 -0.99 4.98 -26.55
CA GLU A 33 -1.27 4.76 -27.97
C GLU A 33 -2.66 4.10 -28.10
N PRO A 34 -3.44 4.50 -29.11
CA PRO A 34 -4.75 3.90 -29.38
C PRO A 34 -4.55 2.50 -29.95
N THR A 35 -4.97 1.46 -29.23
CA THR A 35 -5.02 0.09 -29.73
C THR A 35 -6.14 -0.08 -30.76
N GLU A 36 -5.80 -0.43 -31.98
CA GLU A 36 -6.77 -0.90 -32.98
C GLU A 36 -7.38 -2.25 -32.54
N PRO A 37 -8.66 -2.52 -32.82
CA PRO A 37 -9.27 -3.79 -32.43
C PRO A 37 -8.62 -4.94 -33.20
N THR A 38 -7.96 -5.82 -32.49
CA THR A 38 -7.31 -7.02 -33.04
C THR A 38 -8.37 -8.03 -33.46
N VAL A 39 -8.29 -8.46 -34.69
CA VAL A 39 -9.11 -9.57 -35.25
C VAL A 39 -8.69 -10.85 -34.51
N VAL A 40 -9.63 -11.44 -33.77
CA VAL A 40 -9.43 -12.74 -33.12
C VAL A 40 -9.25 -13.80 -34.21
N THR A 41 -8.02 -14.26 -34.40
CA THR A 41 -7.73 -15.47 -35.20
C THR A 41 -7.88 -16.69 -34.31
N GLU A 42 -8.51 -17.74 -34.78
CA GLU A 42 -8.60 -19.01 -34.06
C GLU A 42 -7.19 -19.48 -33.65
N PRO A 43 -7.00 -19.94 -32.41
CA PRO A 43 -5.70 -20.35 -31.92
C PRO A 43 -5.20 -21.57 -32.73
N THR A 44 -4.08 -21.41 -33.42
CA THR A 44 -3.36 -22.53 -34.04
C THR A 44 -2.68 -23.30 -32.91
N GLN A 45 -3.15 -24.52 -32.67
CA GLN A 45 -2.45 -25.44 -31.76
C GLN A 45 -1.04 -25.75 -32.31
N PRO A 46 -0.03 -25.70 -31.47
CA PRO A 46 1.34 -26.02 -31.87
C PRO A 46 1.45 -27.50 -32.22
N GLU A 47 2.07 -27.79 -33.36
CA GLU A 47 2.35 -29.18 -33.82
C GLU A 47 3.45 -29.87 -33.00
N LYS A 48 4.14 -29.16 -32.12
CA LYS A 48 5.23 -29.67 -31.26
C LYS A 48 4.76 -29.92 -29.85
N GLU A 49 5.19 -31.03 -29.29
CA GLU A 49 5.03 -31.28 -27.85
C GLU A 49 5.77 -30.22 -27.07
N TRP A 50 5.01 -29.34 -26.37
CA TRP A 50 5.54 -28.23 -25.55
C TRP A 50 5.79 -28.74 -24.13
N PRO A 51 7.04 -28.70 -23.63
CA PRO A 51 7.38 -29.29 -22.33
C PRO A 51 6.85 -28.41 -21.15
N GLY A 52 6.48 -27.17 -21.43
CA GLY A 52 6.13 -26.20 -20.39
C GLY A 52 7.33 -25.70 -19.58
N PHE A 53 7.11 -24.66 -18.78
CA PHE A 53 8.07 -24.16 -17.80
C PHE A 53 8.11 -25.10 -16.58
N ASN A 54 9.32 -25.49 -16.13
CA ASN A 54 9.54 -26.44 -15.02
C ASN A 54 10.18 -25.78 -13.77
N GLY A 55 10.34 -24.48 -13.79
CA GLY A 55 10.89 -23.69 -12.66
C GLY A 55 12.41 -23.49 -12.69
N THR A 56 13.17 -24.28 -13.48
CA THR A 56 14.64 -24.25 -13.37
C THR A 56 15.39 -24.34 -14.70
N ASP A 57 14.69 -24.55 -15.83
CA ASP A 57 15.40 -24.90 -17.06
C ASP A 57 15.75 -23.69 -17.92
N TYR A 58 17.03 -23.31 -17.93
CA TYR A 58 17.59 -22.30 -18.83
C TYR A 58 17.58 -22.69 -20.31
N LYS A 59 17.18 -23.93 -20.63
CA LYS A 59 17.00 -24.44 -21.99
C LYS A 59 15.53 -24.52 -22.38
N TYR A 60 14.72 -23.68 -21.81
CA TYR A 60 13.29 -23.63 -22.08
C TYR A 60 12.98 -23.57 -23.58
N VAL A 61 12.10 -24.41 -24.03
CA VAL A 61 11.62 -24.45 -25.42
C VAL A 61 10.32 -23.65 -25.48
N TYR A 62 10.37 -22.52 -26.16
CA TYR A 62 9.23 -21.62 -26.25
C TYR A 62 8.09 -22.20 -27.08
N LEU A 63 6.87 -21.92 -26.65
CA LEU A 63 5.64 -22.30 -27.37
C LEU A 63 5.43 -21.42 -28.61
N TYR A 64 5.77 -20.15 -28.53
CA TYR A 64 5.62 -19.18 -29.63
C TYR A 64 6.97 -18.84 -30.27
N GLU A 65 6.98 -18.58 -31.59
CA GLU A 65 8.23 -18.31 -32.32
C GLU A 65 8.59 -16.83 -32.33
N GLU A 66 7.60 -15.94 -32.48
CA GLU A 66 7.80 -14.48 -32.57
C GLU A 66 6.54 -13.70 -32.18
N GLY A 67 6.64 -12.37 -32.14
CA GLY A 67 5.52 -11.45 -31.92
C GLY A 67 5.16 -11.22 -30.45
N ARG A 68 3.94 -10.73 -30.24
CA ARG A 68 3.39 -10.42 -28.92
C ARG A 68 3.37 -11.63 -27.99
N GLU A 69 2.94 -12.78 -28.52
CA GLU A 69 2.82 -14.01 -27.75
C GLU A 69 4.18 -14.48 -27.24
N ARG A 70 5.21 -14.37 -28.08
CA ARG A 70 6.58 -14.68 -27.69
C ARG A 70 7.11 -13.75 -26.62
N ALA A 71 6.87 -12.44 -26.74
CA ALA A 71 7.28 -11.43 -25.77
C ALA A 71 6.66 -11.72 -24.39
N TRP A 72 5.36 -11.99 -24.33
CA TRP A 72 4.70 -12.34 -23.08
C TRP A 72 5.17 -13.70 -22.52
N GLU A 73 5.44 -14.69 -23.37
CA GLU A 73 6.01 -15.97 -22.91
C GLU A 73 7.38 -15.75 -22.23
N GLU A 74 8.25 -14.93 -22.83
CA GLU A 74 9.55 -14.56 -22.24
C GLU A 74 9.39 -13.85 -20.90
N ASP A 75 8.48 -12.90 -20.80
CA ASP A 75 8.20 -12.17 -19.58
C ASP A 75 7.69 -13.07 -18.46
N LEU A 76 6.74 -13.95 -18.76
CA LEU A 76 6.18 -14.88 -17.78
C LEU A 76 7.21 -15.91 -17.28
N VAL A 77 8.03 -16.46 -18.16
CA VAL A 77 9.12 -17.37 -17.79
C VAL A 77 10.17 -16.64 -16.97
N TYR A 78 10.54 -15.41 -17.38
CA TYR A 78 11.49 -14.58 -16.64
C TYR A 78 10.98 -14.26 -15.24
N MET A 79 9.73 -13.83 -15.10
CA MET A 79 9.09 -13.59 -13.81
C MET A 79 9.15 -14.83 -12.92
N ALA A 80 8.66 -15.96 -13.38
CA ALA A 80 8.60 -17.18 -12.58
C ALA A 80 10.01 -17.67 -12.19
N ALA A 81 11.00 -17.56 -13.09
CA ALA A 81 12.38 -17.92 -12.80
C ALA A 81 13.03 -17.02 -11.72
N ASN A 82 12.62 -15.76 -11.60
CA ASN A 82 13.12 -14.89 -10.54
C ASN A 82 12.47 -15.14 -9.17
N TYR A 83 11.30 -15.78 -9.13
CA TYR A 83 10.67 -16.19 -7.87
C TYR A 83 11.07 -17.61 -7.42
N ILE A 84 11.70 -18.39 -8.28
CA ILE A 84 12.13 -19.77 -8.00
C ILE A 84 13.65 -19.76 -7.87
N ASP A 85 14.17 -20.16 -6.71
CA ASP A 85 15.61 -20.18 -6.45
C ASP A 85 16.37 -21.22 -7.29
N ASP A 86 17.72 -21.16 -7.25
CA ASP A 86 18.59 -22.09 -7.97
C ASP A 86 18.39 -23.58 -7.59
N TYR A 87 17.68 -23.86 -6.52
CA TYR A 87 17.33 -25.19 -6.07
C TYR A 87 15.92 -25.63 -6.51
N GLY A 88 15.23 -24.79 -7.29
CA GLY A 88 13.87 -25.06 -7.75
C GLY A 88 12.80 -24.88 -6.66
N ARG A 89 13.07 -24.05 -5.65
CA ARG A 89 12.11 -23.72 -4.59
C ARG A 89 11.53 -22.34 -4.85
N LEU A 90 10.22 -22.20 -4.65
CA LEU A 90 9.60 -20.90 -4.59
C LEU A 90 10.19 -20.16 -3.39
N SER A 91 10.94 -19.10 -3.65
CA SER A 91 11.55 -18.29 -2.63
C SER A 91 10.74 -16.99 -2.54
N ARG A 92 10.12 -16.73 -1.41
CA ARG A 92 9.67 -15.37 -1.07
C ARG A 92 10.87 -14.42 -1.10
N PHE A 93 12.08 -14.99 -0.98
CA PHE A 93 13.33 -14.24 -0.90
C PHE A 93 14.34 -14.88 -1.85
N PRO A 94 14.98 -14.08 -2.73
CA PRO A 94 16.10 -14.54 -3.54
C PRO A 94 17.32 -14.93 -2.70
N PHE A 95 17.30 -14.65 -1.40
CA PHE A 95 18.38 -14.99 -0.47
C PHE A 95 17.82 -15.78 0.71
N PRO A 96 18.40 -16.93 1.02
CA PRO A 96 18.09 -17.61 2.28
C PRO A 96 18.37 -16.65 3.45
N VAL A 97 17.36 -16.42 4.26
CA VAL A 97 17.52 -15.61 5.47
C VAL A 97 18.49 -16.35 6.40
N LYS A 98 19.65 -15.72 6.65
CA LYS A 98 20.58 -16.26 7.64
C LYS A 98 20.01 -16.04 9.05
N ALA A 99 19.86 -17.11 9.80
CA ALA A 99 19.66 -17.00 11.22
C ALA A 99 20.88 -16.34 11.91
N PRO A 100 20.71 -15.79 13.13
CA PRO A 100 21.80 -15.17 13.88
C PRO A 100 23.03 -16.10 14.14
N ASP A 101 22.84 -17.41 14.02
CA ASP A 101 23.86 -18.45 14.16
C ASP A 101 24.50 -18.87 12.83
N ASP A 102 24.32 -18.10 11.76
CA ASP A 102 24.77 -18.40 10.38
C ASP A 102 24.07 -19.63 9.74
N SER A 103 23.10 -20.25 10.38
CA SER A 103 22.26 -21.27 9.73
C SER A 103 21.27 -20.62 8.75
N TYR A 104 20.91 -21.34 7.71
CA TYR A 104 19.89 -20.87 6.76
C TYR A 104 18.51 -21.35 7.22
N LEU A 105 17.57 -20.41 7.37
CA LEU A 105 16.15 -20.71 7.67
C LEU A 105 15.38 -21.27 6.46
N SER A 106 16.10 -21.79 5.46
CA SER A 106 15.53 -22.21 4.18
C SER A 106 14.42 -23.26 4.26
N ASP A 107 14.39 -24.04 5.33
CA ASP A 107 13.40 -25.12 5.48
C ASP A 107 12.05 -24.62 6.00
N GLU A 108 11.99 -23.43 6.64
CA GLU A 108 10.75 -22.86 7.18
C GLU A 108 9.92 -22.14 6.11
N PHE A 109 10.52 -21.81 4.95
CA PHE A 109 9.85 -21.02 3.89
C PHE A 109 9.62 -21.81 2.60
N TYR A 110 9.95 -23.07 2.58
CA TYR A 110 9.71 -23.91 1.42
C TYR A 110 8.26 -24.42 1.42
N GLU A 111 7.46 -23.91 0.49
CA GLU A 111 6.08 -24.31 0.25
C GLU A 111 5.95 -25.02 -1.11
N PRO A 112 6.16 -26.36 -1.16
CA PRO A 112 6.16 -27.11 -2.42
C PRO A 112 4.84 -27.00 -3.20
N GLU A 113 3.72 -26.89 -2.48
CA GLU A 113 2.39 -26.76 -3.08
C GLU A 113 2.23 -25.41 -3.77
N LEU A 114 2.70 -24.32 -3.12
CA LEU A 114 2.68 -22.98 -3.71
C LEU A 114 3.62 -22.90 -4.91
N GLN A 115 4.82 -23.49 -4.83
CA GLN A 115 5.74 -23.56 -5.96
C GLN A 115 5.11 -24.28 -7.15
N GLN A 116 4.49 -25.44 -6.92
CA GLN A 116 3.81 -26.19 -7.95
C GLN A 116 2.67 -25.37 -8.58
N TYR A 117 1.88 -24.68 -7.76
CA TYR A 117 0.82 -23.80 -8.22
C TYR A 117 1.38 -22.68 -9.12
N TRP A 118 2.50 -22.03 -8.74
CA TRP A 118 3.14 -20.99 -9.54
C TRP A 118 3.59 -21.52 -10.91
N ILE A 119 4.19 -22.71 -10.97
CA ILE A 119 4.60 -23.34 -12.21
C ILE A 119 3.38 -23.65 -13.10
N GLU A 120 2.35 -24.25 -12.51
CA GLU A 120 1.12 -24.60 -13.22
C GLU A 120 0.39 -23.39 -13.76
N GLU A 121 0.27 -22.34 -12.95
CA GLU A 121 -0.41 -21.10 -13.34
C GLU A 121 0.39 -20.33 -14.40
N THR A 122 1.71 -20.28 -14.29
CA THR A 122 2.59 -19.70 -15.32
C THR A 122 2.39 -20.44 -16.66
N ASN A 123 2.39 -21.75 -16.66
CA ASN A 123 2.15 -22.55 -17.87
C ASN A 123 0.73 -22.36 -18.41
N ALA A 124 -0.26 -22.19 -17.54
CA ALA A 124 -1.63 -21.90 -17.96
C ALA A 124 -1.71 -20.50 -18.61
N MET A 125 -1.09 -19.49 -18.00
CA MET A 125 -1.02 -18.15 -18.60
C MET A 125 -0.37 -18.17 -19.97
N ILE A 126 0.78 -18.87 -20.12
CA ILE A 126 1.47 -18.97 -21.42
C ILE A 126 0.55 -19.54 -22.49
N ARG A 127 -0.18 -20.63 -22.21
CA ARG A 127 -1.13 -21.21 -23.16
C ARG A 127 -2.27 -20.26 -23.54
N ASP A 128 -2.68 -19.42 -22.58
CA ASP A 128 -3.84 -18.53 -22.74
C ASP A 128 -3.48 -17.17 -23.39
N ILE A 129 -2.19 -16.85 -23.57
CA ILE A 129 -1.73 -15.57 -24.14
C ILE A 129 -2.53 -15.13 -25.39
N PRO A 130 -2.79 -15.99 -26.39
CA PRO A 130 -3.51 -15.57 -27.60
C PRO A 130 -4.96 -15.12 -27.35
N ASN A 131 -5.53 -15.53 -26.21
CA ASN A 131 -6.92 -15.25 -25.85
C ASN A 131 -7.05 -14.14 -24.79
N MET A 132 -5.95 -13.58 -24.33
CA MET A 132 -5.93 -12.53 -23.30
C MET A 132 -5.43 -11.21 -23.85
N THR A 133 -5.98 -10.11 -23.35
CA THR A 133 -5.40 -8.76 -23.48
C THR A 133 -4.18 -8.62 -22.58
N ASP A 134 -3.36 -7.59 -22.83
CA ASP A 134 -2.20 -7.29 -21.97
C ASP A 134 -2.64 -6.97 -20.54
N THR A 135 -3.75 -6.25 -20.38
CA THR A 135 -4.34 -5.96 -19.06
C THR A 135 -4.73 -7.24 -18.32
N GLU A 136 -5.38 -8.20 -18.99
CA GLU A 136 -5.75 -9.48 -18.38
C GLU A 136 -4.53 -10.29 -17.95
N ILE A 137 -3.46 -10.29 -18.74
CA ILE A 137 -2.20 -10.96 -18.37
C ILE A 137 -1.60 -10.29 -17.11
N LEU A 138 -1.51 -8.95 -17.07
CA LEU A 138 -0.96 -8.20 -15.94
C LEU A 138 -1.75 -8.44 -14.64
N TYR A 139 -3.08 -8.41 -14.71
CA TYR A 139 -3.90 -8.71 -13.52
C TYR A 139 -3.82 -10.18 -13.11
N ARG A 140 -3.62 -11.10 -14.03
CA ARG A 140 -3.38 -12.51 -13.70
C ARG A 140 -2.03 -12.72 -13.02
N ILE A 141 -0.99 -11.98 -13.44
CA ILE A 141 0.30 -11.90 -12.72
C ILE A 141 0.08 -11.31 -11.31
N GLN A 142 -0.66 -10.20 -11.18
CA GLN A 142 -0.96 -9.61 -9.87
C GLN A 142 -1.64 -10.61 -8.94
N LYS A 143 -2.62 -11.35 -9.46
CA LYS A 143 -3.29 -12.41 -8.71
C LYS A 143 -2.32 -13.51 -8.26
N LEU A 144 -1.35 -13.88 -9.10
CA LEU A 144 -0.32 -14.84 -8.75
C LEU A 144 0.61 -14.30 -7.66
N VAL A 145 1.07 -13.05 -7.80
CA VAL A 145 1.91 -12.38 -6.79
C VAL A 145 1.18 -12.26 -5.45
N ALA A 146 -0.12 -11.99 -5.45
CA ALA A 146 -0.94 -11.88 -4.24
C ALA A 146 -0.97 -13.17 -3.41
N THR A 147 -0.74 -14.35 -4.02
CA THR A 147 -0.65 -15.62 -3.27
C THR A 147 0.53 -15.72 -2.31
N LEU A 148 1.45 -14.75 -2.35
CA LEU A 148 2.55 -14.67 -1.39
C LEU A 148 2.10 -14.11 -0.03
N GLU A 149 0.89 -13.56 0.06
CA GLU A 149 0.32 -12.99 1.29
C GLU A 149 1.27 -11.97 1.97
N ASP A 150 1.85 -11.08 1.14
CA ASP A 150 2.84 -10.10 1.56
C ASP A 150 2.53 -8.75 0.95
N GLY A 151 2.20 -7.76 1.77
CA GLY A 151 1.80 -6.43 1.32
C GLY A 151 2.88 -5.64 0.56
N HIS A 152 4.15 -6.07 0.63
CA HIS A 152 5.22 -5.49 -0.16
C HIS A 152 5.44 -6.20 -1.51
N ALA A 153 4.94 -7.43 -1.69
CA ALA A 153 4.97 -8.12 -2.97
C ALA A 153 3.93 -7.50 -3.90
N SER A 154 4.35 -6.94 -5.01
CA SER A 154 3.44 -6.21 -5.90
C SER A 154 3.95 -6.15 -7.34
N ILE A 155 3.04 -5.82 -8.24
CA ILE A 155 3.34 -5.47 -9.62
C ILE A 155 2.91 -4.01 -9.87
N TYR A 156 3.76 -3.23 -10.52
CA TYR A 156 3.43 -1.87 -10.91
C TYR A 156 2.59 -1.88 -12.19
N LEU A 157 1.28 -1.93 -12.00
CA LEU A 157 0.35 -1.90 -13.12
C LEU A 157 0.33 -0.54 -13.83
N PRO A 158 0.08 -0.51 -15.15
CA PRO A 158 -0.28 0.72 -15.84
C PRO A 158 -1.47 1.41 -15.17
N ARG A 159 -1.52 2.73 -15.31
CA ARG A 159 -2.58 3.53 -14.69
C ARG A 159 -3.94 3.20 -15.27
N SER A 160 -4.83 2.67 -14.45
CA SER A 160 -6.25 2.48 -14.79
C SER A 160 -7.00 3.81 -14.78
N PRO A 161 -8.00 4.01 -15.64
CA PRO A 161 -8.99 5.08 -15.47
C PRO A 161 -9.70 4.97 -14.12
N LEU A 162 -10.01 6.12 -13.51
CA LEU A 162 -10.57 6.19 -12.15
C LEU A 162 -11.99 6.75 -12.17
N PHE A 163 -12.88 6.14 -11.40
CA PHE A 163 -14.19 6.74 -11.12
C PHE A 163 -14.03 7.91 -10.15
N PRO A 164 -14.73 9.04 -10.38
CA PRO A 164 -14.61 10.25 -9.56
C PRO A 164 -15.33 10.12 -8.20
N ILE A 165 -14.96 9.10 -7.44
CA ILE A 165 -15.46 8.82 -6.10
C ILE A 165 -14.29 8.34 -5.25
N GLY A 166 -14.30 8.68 -3.96
CA GLY A 166 -13.29 8.22 -3.00
C GLY A 166 -13.94 7.77 -1.71
N PHE A 167 -13.36 6.75 -1.10
CA PHE A 167 -13.88 6.10 0.09
C PHE A 167 -12.87 6.15 1.23
N VAL A 168 -13.37 5.97 2.46
CA VAL A 168 -12.57 5.64 3.65
C VAL A 168 -13.27 4.50 4.39
N PRO A 169 -12.52 3.45 4.78
CA PRO A 169 -13.02 2.41 5.65
C PRO A 169 -13.04 2.92 7.11
N PHE A 170 -14.19 2.89 7.74
CA PHE A 170 -14.37 3.18 9.17
C PHE A 170 -14.50 1.87 9.93
N PHE A 171 -13.43 1.45 10.59
CA PHE A 171 -13.42 0.27 11.43
C PHE A 171 -14.26 0.50 12.70
N ARG A 172 -14.86 -0.57 13.20
CA ARG A 172 -15.67 -0.62 14.42
C ARG A 172 -15.40 -1.93 15.14
N GLU A 173 -15.83 -2.03 16.38
CA GLU A 173 -15.73 -3.27 17.16
C GLU A 173 -16.45 -4.46 16.49
N ASP A 174 -17.56 -4.21 15.81
CA ASP A 174 -18.45 -5.21 15.19
C ASP A 174 -18.35 -5.28 13.66
N GLY A 175 -17.33 -4.69 13.06
CA GLY A 175 -17.13 -4.69 11.62
C GLY A 175 -16.62 -3.37 11.07
N MET A 176 -17.06 -3.00 9.87
CA MET A 176 -16.57 -1.82 9.16
C MET A 176 -17.67 -1.20 8.28
N ASP A 177 -17.68 0.13 8.18
CA ASP A 177 -18.43 0.86 7.16
C ASP A 177 -17.47 1.49 6.15
N VAL A 178 -17.76 1.33 4.87
CA VAL A 178 -17.07 2.07 3.80
C VAL A 178 -17.88 3.32 3.48
N ARG A 179 -17.30 4.50 3.69
CA ARG A 179 -18.00 5.77 3.50
C ARG A 179 -17.43 6.56 2.34
N ALA A 180 -18.32 7.13 1.52
CA ALA A 180 -17.94 8.01 0.41
C ALA A 180 -17.51 9.37 0.96
N VAL A 181 -16.22 9.72 0.82
CA VAL A 181 -15.64 10.97 1.34
C VAL A 181 -15.25 11.94 0.24
N MET A 182 -15.29 11.53 -1.01
CA MET A 182 -15.03 12.36 -2.18
C MET A 182 -16.04 12.03 -3.27
N LEU A 183 -16.71 13.03 -3.81
CA LEU A 183 -17.73 12.90 -4.86
C LEU A 183 -17.66 14.08 -5.85
N PRO A 184 -18.23 13.93 -7.06
CA PRO A 184 -18.51 15.09 -7.89
C PRO A 184 -19.40 16.11 -7.16
N LYS A 185 -19.13 17.40 -7.29
CA LYS A 185 -19.88 18.48 -6.63
C LYS A 185 -21.40 18.40 -6.87
N ALA A 186 -21.81 17.87 -8.02
CA ALA A 186 -23.23 17.69 -8.33
C ALA A 186 -23.93 16.64 -7.45
N GLN A 187 -23.17 15.79 -6.73
CA GLN A 187 -23.66 14.72 -5.85
C GLN A 187 -23.26 14.93 -4.38
N GLU A 188 -22.94 16.16 -3.97
CA GLU A 188 -22.49 16.46 -2.60
C GLU A 188 -23.47 16.00 -1.50
N ASP A 189 -24.76 15.91 -1.80
CA ASP A 189 -25.78 15.39 -0.87
C ASP A 189 -25.56 13.92 -0.46
N ALA A 190 -24.75 13.16 -1.22
CA ALA A 190 -24.41 11.78 -0.91
C ALA A 190 -23.07 11.64 -0.18
N LEU A 191 -22.40 12.74 0.20
CA LEU A 191 -21.18 12.67 0.99
C LEU A 191 -21.43 11.98 2.34
N PHE A 192 -20.41 11.23 2.78
CA PHE A 192 -20.37 10.50 4.05
C PHE A 192 -21.38 9.36 4.18
N THR A 193 -22.07 9.03 3.09
CA THR A 193 -22.98 7.89 3.06
C THR A 193 -22.21 6.58 2.89
N LYS A 194 -22.82 5.47 3.33
CA LYS A 194 -22.23 4.14 3.31
C LYS A 194 -22.31 3.53 1.90
N LEU A 195 -21.23 2.95 1.42
CA LEU A 195 -21.26 2.11 0.21
C LEU A 195 -22.03 0.82 0.48
N VAL A 196 -23.00 0.53 -0.36
CA VAL A 196 -23.86 -0.67 -0.29
C VAL A 196 -23.54 -1.63 -1.44
N ALA A 197 -23.38 -1.09 -2.66
CA ALA A 197 -23.13 -1.91 -3.84
C ALA A 197 -22.39 -1.13 -4.93
N ILE A 198 -21.69 -1.86 -5.81
CA ILE A 198 -21.14 -1.35 -7.07
C ILE A 198 -21.76 -2.16 -8.21
N ASN A 199 -22.46 -1.50 -9.15
CA ASN A 199 -23.21 -2.16 -10.23
C ASN A 199 -24.18 -3.26 -9.72
N GLY A 200 -24.81 -3.03 -8.57
CA GLY A 200 -25.72 -4.00 -7.94
C GLY A 200 -25.01 -5.19 -7.28
N VAL A 201 -23.67 -5.26 -7.32
CA VAL A 201 -22.87 -6.24 -6.57
C VAL A 201 -22.70 -5.71 -5.15
N PRO A 202 -23.19 -6.41 -4.10
CA PRO A 202 -23.04 -5.99 -2.71
C PRO A 202 -21.58 -5.79 -2.32
N VAL A 203 -21.30 -4.86 -1.38
CA VAL A 203 -19.93 -4.49 -1.01
C VAL A 203 -19.11 -5.68 -0.51
N GLU A 204 -19.71 -6.60 0.20
CA GLU A 204 -19.06 -7.83 0.68
C GLU A 204 -18.62 -8.74 -0.48
N GLU A 205 -19.46 -8.84 -1.51
CA GLU A 205 -19.13 -9.58 -2.74
C GLU A 205 -18.08 -8.82 -3.58
N VAL A 206 -18.10 -7.48 -3.58
CA VAL A 206 -17.03 -6.67 -4.19
C VAL A 206 -15.69 -6.99 -3.54
N VAL A 207 -15.62 -7.03 -2.21
CA VAL A 207 -14.40 -7.42 -1.48
C VAL A 207 -13.96 -8.81 -1.91
N THR A 208 -14.86 -9.80 -1.87
CA THR A 208 -14.56 -11.20 -2.24
C THR A 208 -13.98 -11.31 -3.67
N ARG A 209 -14.46 -10.50 -4.61
CA ARG A 209 -13.96 -10.51 -6.00
C ARG A 209 -12.64 -9.80 -6.17
N LEU A 210 -12.35 -8.77 -5.38
CA LEU A 210 -11.11 -7.99 -5.45
C LEU A 210 -9.97 -8.64 -4.65
N GLU A 211 -10.28 -9.25 -3.51
CA GLU A 211 -9.32 -9.86 -2.59
C GLU A 211 -8.24 -10.71 -3.27
N PRO A 212 -8.54 -11.61 -4.24
CA PRO A 212 -7.52 -12.44 -4.89
C PRO A 212 -6.43 -11.67 -5.65
N TYR A 213 -6.62 -10.37 -5.84
CA TYR A 213 -5.67 -9.48 -6.52
C TYR A 213 -4.90 -8.58 -5.55
N MET A 214 -5.17 -8.69 -4.25
CA MET A 214 -4.56 -7.85 -3.22
C MET A 214 -3.43 -8.57 -2.51
N SER A 215 -2.28 -7.91 -2.41
CA SER A 215 -1.17 -8.35 -1.58
C SER A 215 -1.31 -7.75 -0.19
N TYR A 216 -1.50 -8.58 0.82
CA TYR A 216 -1.75 -8.14 2.19
C TYR A 216 -1.36 -9.22 3.20
N GLU A 217 -1.07 -8.82 4.43
CA GLU A 217 -0.86 -9.72 5.56
C GLU A 217 -2.08 -9.76 6.49
N ASN A 218 -2.94 -8.72 6.45
CA ASN A 218 -4.08 -8.63 7.35
C ASN A 218 -5.27 -7.90 6.72
N GLU A 219 -6.45 -8.05 7.34
CA GLU A 219 -7.71 -7.46 6.87
C GLU A 219 -7.64 -5.91 6.84
N ALA A 220 -6.93 -5.28 7.78
CA ALA A 220 -6.83 -3.82 7.83
C ALA A 220 -6.17 -3.27 6.56
N TRP A 221 -5.09 -3.90 6.09
CA TRP A 221 -4.43 -3.51 4.84
C TRP A 221 -5.25 -3.87 3.60
N LEU A 222 -5.89 -5.04 3.60
CA LEU A 222 -6.80 -5.44 2.53
C LEU A 222 -7.89 -4.38 2.29
N MET A 223 -8.59 -3.99 3.35
CA MET A 223 -9.67 -3.02 3.25
C MET A 223 -9.18 -1.61 2.91
N THR A 224 -8.01 -1.24 3.41
CA THR A 224 -7.32 0.00 3.04
C THR A 224 -6.98 0.00 1.54
N SER A 225 -6.41 -1.07 1.01
CA SER A 225 -6.07 -1.20 -0.41
C SER A 225 -7.31 -1.13 -1.32
N ILE A 226 -8.41 -1.76 -0.91
CA ILE A 226 -9.63 -1.76 -1.72
C ILE A 226 -10.33 -0.39 -1.68
N PHE A 227 -10.39 0.30 -0.54
CA PHE A 227 -11.30 1.44 -0.37
C PHE A 227 -10.65 2.77 0.00
N HIS A 228 -9.41 2.80 0.50
CA HIS A 228 -8.85 4.06 0.97
C HIS A 228 -8.49 4.99 -0.19
N CYS A 229 -9.08 6.19 -0.23
CA CYS A 229 -8.96 7.12 -1.35
C CYS A 229 -7.56 7.70 -1.57
N TYR A 230 -6.70 7.68 -0.56
CA TYR A 230 -5.31 8.10 -0.65
C TYR A 230 -4.35 6.98 -1.06
N CYS A 231 -4.82 5.72 -1.02
CA CYS A 231 -4.07 4.53 -1.41
C CYS A 231 -4.76 3.91 -2.62
N TYR A 232 -4.49 4.34 -3.83
CA TYR A 232 -4.96 3.67 -5.06
C TYR A 232 -6.16 2.72 -4.88
N SER A 233 -7.30 3.26 -4.40
CA SER A 233 -8.51 2.47 -4.11
C SER A 233 -8.89 1.60 -5.31
N TYR A 234 -8.75 0.28 -5.19
CA TYR A 234 -9.09 -0.65 -6.26
C TYR A 234 -10.58 -0.61 -6.60
N ALA A 235 -11.44 -0.32 -5.63
CA ALA A 235 -12.88 -0.17 -5.87
C ALA A 235 -13.25 1.00 -6.80
N THR A 236 -12.29 1.85 -7.15
CA THR A 236 -12.50 3.00 -8.05
C THR A 236 -11.72 2.91 -9.36
N GLN A 237 -11.01 1.80 -9.61
CA GLN A 237 -10.26 1.58 -10.84
C GLN A 237 -11.07 0.79 -11.86
N GLU A 238 -11.19 1.30 -13.09
CA GLU A 238 -12.00 0.68 -14.11
C GLU A 238 -11.53 -0.72 -14.49
N ASP A 239 -10.21 -0.90 -14.69
CA ASP A 239 -9.66 -2.16 -15.20
C ASP A 239 -9.98 -3.34 -14.29
N ILE A 240 -9.77 -3.21 -12.98
CA ILE A 240 -10.05 -4.30 -12.07
C ILE A 240 -11.55 -4.57 -11.89
N LEU A 241 -12.42 -3.55 -11.99
CA LEU A 241 -13.86 -3.77 -11.98
C LEU A 241 -14.32 -4.57 -13.21
N VAL A 242 -13.66 -4.37 -14.36
CA VAL A 242 -13.88 -5.18 -15.57
C VAL A 242 -13.34 -6.59 -15.39
N ILE A 243 -12.09 -6.74 -14.95
CA ILE A 243 -11.42 -8.04 -14.73
C ILE A 243 -12.20 -8.92 -13.77
N THR A 244 -12.78 -8.33 -12.73
CA THR A 244 -13.56 -9.06 -11.70
C THR A 244 -15.04 -9.23 -12.05
N GLY A 245 -15.48 -8.73 -13.22
CA GLY A 245 -16.85 -8.83 -13.69
C GLY A 245 -17.86 -8.01 -12.87
N ILE A 246 -17.38 -6.99 -12.13
CA ILE A 246 -18.25 -6.00 -11.49
C ILE A 246 -18.74 -5.01 -12.54
N GLN A 247 -17.91 -4.70 -13.53
CA GLN A 247 -18.26 -3.94 -14.73
C GLN A 247 -18.17 -4.87 -15.95
N GLU A 248 -19.13 -4.78 -16.85
CA GLU A 248 -19.17 -5.67 -18.03
C GLU A 248 -18.07 -5.31 -19.04
N LYS A 249 -17.85 -4.00 -19.25
CA LYS A 249 -16.91 -3.51 -20.27
C LYS A 249 -16.39 -2.11 -19.91
N ALA A 250 -15.11 -1.88 -20.18
CA ALA A 250 -14.48 -0.57 -20.05
C ALA A 250 -15.22 0.53 -20.85
N GLY A 251 -15.22 1.75 -20.33
CA GLY A 251 -15.90 2.92 -20.92
C GLY A 251 -17.40 3.00 -20.66
N GLN A 252 -18.00 2.00 -20.01
CA GLN A 252 -19.38 2.07 -19.54
C GLN A 252 -19.45 2.83 -18.20
N SER A 253 -20.63 3.39 -17.87
CA SER A 253 -20.87 3.91 -16.53
C SER A 253 -21.05 2.78 -15.52
N VAL A 254 -20.65 3.06 -14.28
CA VAL A 254 -20.81 2.19 -13.11
C VAL A 254 -21.72 2.89 -12.12
N THR A 255 -22.66 2.15 -11.55
CA THR A 255 -23.55 2.66 -10.49
C THR A 255 -22.98 2.33 -9.13
N TYR A 256 -22.66 3.35 -8.34
CA TYR A 256 -22.34 3.24 -6.93
C TYR A 256 -23.59 3.50 -6.12
N THR A 257 -24.09 2.48 -5.43
CA THR A 257 -25.26 2.57 -4.55
C THR A 257 -24.81 2.89 -3.14
N LEU A 258 -25.25 4.01 -2.61
CA LEU A 258 -24.88 4.53 -1.29
C LEU A 258 -26.13 4.66 -0.42
N GLU A 259 -25.97 4.55 0.90
CA GLU A 259 -27.04 4.66 1.91
C GLU A 259 -26.65 5.66 3.00
N SER A 260 -27.53 6.63 3.27
CA SER A 260 -27.36 7.53 4.42
C SER A 260 -27.82 6.88 5.73
N ASP A 261 -27.41 7.46 6.86
CA ASP A 261 -27.71 6.92 8.19
C ASP A 261 -29.23 6.90 8.50
N ASP A 262 -30.06 7.67 7.77
CA ASP A 262 -31.52 7.66 7.84
C ASP A 262 -32.18 6.71 6.82
N GLY A 263 -31.37 5.92 6.08
CA GLY A 263 -31.83 4.90 5.15
C GLY A 263 -32.20 5.43 3.75
N LYS A 264 -31.85 6.68 3.41
CA LYS A 264 -32.05 7.19 2.05
C LYS A 264 -30.98 6.62 1.13
N MET A 265 -31.44 6.08 -0.01
CA MET A 265 -30.55 5.53 -1.05
C MET A 265 -30.17 6.59 -2.09
N PHE A 266 -28.91 6.47 -2.57
CA PHE A 266 -28.39 7.27 -3.66
C PHE A 266 -27.73 6.34 -4.68
N ASP A 267 -28.19 6.37 -5.91
CA ASP A 267 -27.54 5.68 -7.03
C ASP A 267 -26.75 6.70 -7.87
N LEU A 268 -25.42 6.59 -7.81
CA LEU A 268 -24.53 7.48 -8.53
C LEU A 268 -24.01 6.78 -9.78
N GLU A 269 -24.50 7.18 -10.93
CA GLU A 269 -24.00 6.68 -12.21
C GLU A 269 -22.78 7.50 -12.63
N LEU A 270 -21.58 6.90 -12.52
CA LEU A 270 -20.30 7.53 -12.78
C LEU A 270 -19.59 6.90 -13.98
N ARG A 271 -18.71 7.66 -14.63
CA ARG A 271 -17.79 7.18 -15.67
C ARG A 271 -16.36 7.36 -15.22
N ALA A 272 -15.54 6.38 -15.54
CA ALA A 272 -14.11 6.48 -15.27
C ALA A 272 -13.45 7.54 -16.19
N GLU A 273 -12.47 8.24 -15.65
CA GLU A 273 -11.68 9.28 -16.29
C GLU A 273 -10.19 8.93 -16.20
N SER A 274 -9.43 9.17 -17.27
CA SER A 274 -7.98 8.94 -17.26
C SER A 274 -7.24 9.90 -16.31
N SER A 275 -7.86 11.01 -15.95
CA SER A 275 -7.36 11.99 -14.97
C SER A 275 -8.54 12.69 -14.29
N LEU A 276 -8.58 12.63 -12.97
CA LEU A 276 -9.62 13.32 -12.19
C LEU A 276 -9.31 14.82 -12.10
N ASP A 277 -10.32 15.63 -12.35
CA ASP A 277 -10.28 17.08 -12.15
C ASP A 277 -10.74 17.42 -10.73
N SER A 278 -9.79 17.64 -9.83
CA SER A 278 -10.08 17.97 -8.43
C SER A 278 -10.99 19.19 -8.25
N SER A 279 -10.98 20.12 -9.21
CA SER A 279 -11.86 21.30 -9.17
C SER A 279 -13.35 20.96 -9.31
N LYS A 280 -13.68 19.76 -9.79
CA LYS A 280 -15.05 19.25 -9.94
C LYS A 280 -15.49 18.37 -8.76
N LEU A 281 -14.57 18.03 -7.88
CA LEU A 281 -14.82 17.16 -6.74
C LEU A 281 -15.07 17.97 -5.47
N THR A 282 -15.79 17.37 -4.53
CA THR A 282 -16.05 17.89 -3.18
C THR A 282 -15.83 16.78 -2.16
N GLY A 283 -15.69 17.14 -0.88
CA GLY A 283 -15.59 16.18 0.21
C GLY A 283 -14.18 15.69 0.51
N MET A 284 -13.19 15.95 -0.33
CA MET A 284 -11.80 15.87 0.17
C MET A 284 -11.74 16.78 1.37
N LEU A 285 -11.40 16.20 2.52
CA LEU A 285 -11.33 16.92 3.77
C LEU A 285 -10.73 18.29 3.54
N PRO A 286 -11.32 19.38 4.04
CA PRO A 286 -10.62 20.63 4.11
C PRO A 286 -9.41 20.37 5.01
N MET A 287 -8.24 20.20 4.40
CA MET A 287 -6.99 19.91 5.10
C MET A 287 -6.73 20.89 6.24
N ASP A 288 -7.24 22.11 6.11
CA ASP A 288 -7.10 23.21 7.08
C ASP A 288 -8.02 23.09 8.31
N SER A 289 -9.05 22.27 8.29
CA SER A 289 -10.05 22.18 9.37
C SER A 289 -10.10 20.82 10.05
N TYR A 290 -9.47 19.82 9.47
CA TYR A 290 -9.37 18.50 10.04
C TYR A 290 -8.11 18.40 10.89
N SER A 291 -8.18 17.71 11.94
CA SER A 291 -7.20 17.26 12.91
C SER A 291 -5.76 17.80 12.77
N GLN A 292 -5.07 17.85 13.86
CA GLN A 292 -3.64 18.14 13.95
C GLN A 292 -2.81 17.30 12.94
N MET A 293 -3.30 16.12 12.56
CA MET A 293 -2.67 15.18 11.65
C MET A 293 -2.36 15.78 10.26
N TYR A 294 -3.24 16.60 9.71
CA TYR A 294 -3.08 17.19 8.37
C TYR A 294 -2.61 18.64 8.36
N LYS A 295 -2.22 19.17 9.51
CA LYS A 295 -1.83 20.59 9.66
C LYS A 295 -0.66 20.99 8.76
N ASP A 296 0.30 20.09 8.57
CA ASP A 296 1.49 20.31 7.78
C ASP A 296 1.86 19.04 7.00
N MET A 297 1.40 18.98 5.76
CA MET A 297 1.69 17.86 4.84
C MET A 297 2.89 18.16 3.92
N ASP A 298 3.45 19.38 3.99
CA ASP A 298 4.61 19.76 3.17
C ASP A 298 5.93 19.26 3.77
N HIS A 299 5.94 18.93 5.07
CA HIS A 299 7.10 18.39 5.77
C HIS A 299 6.91 16.88 6.05
N TYR A 300 7.95 16.10 5.85
CA TYR A 300 7.91 14.65 6.12
C TYR A 300 7.70 14.35 7.60
N TYR A 301 8.20 15.20 8.48
CA TYR A 301 8.02 15.11 9.93
C TYR A 301 8.15 16.48 10.60
N TRP A 302 7.33 16.70 11.61
CA TRP A 302 7.29 17.95 12.38
C TRP A 302 6.72 17.72 13.76
N TYR A 303 6.93 18.66 14.70
CA TYR A 303 6.33 18.60 16.02
C TYR A 303 5.75 19.94 16.43
N GLU A 304 4.84 19.89 17.40
CA GLU A 304 4.27 21.04 18.06
C GLU A 304 4.16 20.79 19.56
N ALA A 305 4.52 21.81 20.35
CA ALA A 305 4.37 21.76 21.79
C ALA A 305 3.06 22.43 22.22
N PHE A 306 2.35 21.79 23.12
CA PHE A 306 1.13 22.28 23.77
C PHE A 306 1.38 22.46 25.29
N PRO A 307 2.02 23.56 25.72
CA PRO A 307 2.41 23.70 27.11
C PRO A 307 1.25 23.72 28.11
N GLN A 308 0.06 24.16 27.66
CA GLN A 308 -1.15 24.17 28.50
C GLN A 308 -1.72 22.81 28.78
N GLU A 309 -1.40 21.83 27.90
CA GLU A 309 -1.81 20.41 27.95
C GLU A 309 -0.69 19.54 28.49
N ASP A 310 0.48 20.10 28.80
CA ASP A 310 1.72 19.38 29.14
C ASP A 310 2.05 18.29 28.12
N MET A 311 1.96 18.65 26.82
CA MET A 311 1.97 17.70 25.71
C MET A 311 2.88 18.17 24.57
N ILE A 312 3.55 17.22 23.94
CA ILE A 312 4.18 17.37 22.62
C ILE A 312 3.50 16.43 21.64
N TYR A 313 3.12 16.95 20.50
CA TYR A 313 2.63 16.20 19.36
C TYR A 313 3.69 16.17 18.28
N LEU A 314 4.11 14.96 17.91
CA LEU A 314 5.02 14.68 16.80
C LEU A 314 4.25 14.00 15.68
N ARG A 315 4.31 14.53 14.49
CA ARG A 315 3.78 13.92 13.28
C ARG A 315 4.91 13.40 12.40
N ILE A 316 4.75 12.19 11.89
CA ILE A 316 5.59 11.62 10.83
C ILE A 316 4.68 11.28 9.66
N ASN A 317 4.68 12.11 8.62
CA ASN A 317 3.87 11.91 7.42
C ASN A 317 4.41 10.77 6.56
N GLU A 318 5.74 10.71 6.41
CA GLU A 318 6.42 9.77 5.55
C GLU A 318 7.87 9.58 6.00
N PHE A 319 8.44 8.41 5.76
CA PHE A 319 9.84 8.11 5.98
C PHE A 319 10.66 8.40 4.74
N THR A 320 10.96 9.67 4.54
CA THR A 320 11.84 10.15 3.47
C THR A 320 13.00 10.92 4.06
N GLN A 321 14.20 10.75 3.47
CA GLN A 321 15.39 11.43 3.94
C GLN A 321 15.33 12.92 3.54
N ASP A 322 15.16 13.79 4.52
CA ASP A 322 15.45 15.21 4.38
C ASP A 322 16.89 15.48 4.79
N ASN A 323 17.74 15.80 3.80
CA ASN A 323 19.15 16.12 4.05
C ASN A 323 19.33 17.49 4.71
N SER A 324 18.30 18.35 4.66
CA SER A 324 18.32 19.68 5.27
C SER A 324 17.88 19.66 6.73
N TYR A 325 16.98 18.70 7.09
CA TYR A 325 16.43 18.53 8.43
C TYR A 325 16.20 17.05 8.73
N THR A 326 17.11 16.44 9.49
CA THR A 326 17.06 14.99 9.77
C THR A 326 16.23 14.66 11.00
N PHE A 327 15.85 13.37 11.18
CA PHE A 327 15.22 12.88 12.42
C PHE A 327 16.03 13.23 13.67
N LEU A 328 17.37 13.24 13.59
CA LEU A 328 18.22 13.64 14.69
C LEU A 328 18.10 15.14 14.98
N ASN A 329 17.95 15.98 13.96
CA ASN A 329 17.69 17.41 14.14
C ASN A 329 16.36 17.63 14.85
N LEU A 330 15.29 17.01 14.36
CA LEU A 330 13.96 17.02 14.96
C LEU A 330 14.02 16.65 16.46
N GLY A 331 14.61 15.49 16.78
CA GLY A 331 14.73 15.04 18.16
C GLY A 331 15.53 16.01 19.06
N ASN A 332 16.63 16.58 18.54
CA ASN A 332 17.44 17.54 19.30
C ASN A 332 16.70 18.87 19.53
N ASP A 333 15.92 19.35 18.57
CA ASP A 333 15.10 20.54 18.73
C ASP A 333 14.00 20.31 19.77
N MET A 334 13.29 19.17 19.71
CA MET A 334 12.35 18.76 20.74
C MET A 334 12.99 18.73 22.14
N LEU A 335 14.15 18.07 22.27
CA LEU A 335 14.87 18.01 23.54
C LEU A 335 15.26 19.38 24.08
N LYS A 336 15.68 20.31 23.19
CA LYS A 336 16.02 21.67 23.53
C LYS A 336 14.79 22.45 24.05
N ASP A 337 13.65 22.29 23.36
CA ASP A 337 12.42 22.99 23.76
C ASP A 337 11.87 22.46 25.08
N VAL A 338 11.89 21.13 25.29
CA VAL A 338 11.50 20.57 26.59
C VAL A 338 12.39 21.09 27.72
N ARG A 339 13.71 21.14 27.50
CA ARG A 339 14.64 21.69 28.51
C ARG A 339 14.40 23.17 28.83
N ALA A 340 14.06 23.94 27.81
CA ALA A 340 13.71 25.36 28.00
C ALA A 340 12.40 25.56 28.80
N ASN A 341 11.50 24.55 28.77
CA ASN A 341 10.18 24.56 29.40
C ASN A 341 10.08 23.70 30.66
N GLY A 342 11.17 23.52 31.40
CA GLY A 342 11.16 22.84 32.71
C GLY A 342 11.74 21.40 32.68
N GLY A 343 12.19 20.93 31.55
CA GLY A 343 12.97 19.69 31.39
C GLY A 343 12.15 18.39 31.31
N LYS A 344 10.82 18.50 31.42
CA LYS A 344 9.90 17.36 31.35
C LYS A 344 8.64 17.71 30.56
N VAL A 345 7.93 16.68 30.10
CA VAL A 345 6.64 16.76 29.45
C VAL A 345 5.76 15.58 29.91
N GLY A 346 4.48 15.87 30.18
CA GLY A 346 3.53 14.84 30.64
C GLY A 346 3.22 13.80 29.57
N LYS A 347 2.92 14.26 28.34
CA LYS A 347 2.55 13.38 27.22
C LYS A 347 3.40 13.64 25.98
N MET A 348 3.89 12.58 25.37
CA MET A 348 4.49 12.59 24.03
C MET A 348 3.61 11.78 23.09
N ILE A 349 3.05 12.41 22.07
CA ILE A 349 2.28 11.76 21.03
C ILE A 349 3.16 11.63 19.79
N VAL A 350 3.34 10.40 19.29
CA VAL A 350 3.96 10.10 18.00
C VAL A 350 2.88 9.61 17.07
N ASP A 351 2.46 10.45 16.12
CA ASP A 351 1.38 10.13 15.20
C ASP A 351 1.92 9.55 13.89
N LEU A 352 1.62 8.27 13.69
CA LEU A 352 1.99 7.46 12.52
C LEU A 352 0.77 7.06 11.69
N ARG A 353 -0.41 7.57 12.00
CA ARG A 353 -1.61 7.31 11.22
C ARG A 353 -1.43 7.83 9.80
N ASP A 354 -2.06 7.18 8.84
CA ASP A 354 -1.94 7.52 7.41
C ASP A 354 -0.48 7.64 6.92
N ASN A 355 0.41 6.81 7.48
CA ASN A 355 1.83 6.75 7.13
C ASN A 355 2.15 5.40 6.46
N PRO A 356 2.24 5.37 5.13
CA PRO A 356 2.50 4.11 4.39
C PRO A 356 3.96 3.65 4.46
N GLY A 357 4.80 4.33 5.23
CA GLY A 357 6.23 4.00 5.37
C GLY A 357 7.15 4.93 4.59
N GLY A 358 8.02 4.35 3.76
CA GLY A 358 9.00 5.08 2.95
C GLY A 358 10.36 4.36 2.88
N LEU A 359 11.36 5.03 2.32
CA LEU A 359 12.60 4.42 1.87
C LEU A 359 13.77 4.48 2.85
N THR A 360 13.68 5.23 3.94
CA THR A 360 14.88 5.50 4.72
C THR A 360 14.79 5.06 6.18
N PHE A 361 15.84 4.38 6.61
CA PHE A 361 16.06 3.94 7.99
C PHE A 361 17.03 4.85 8.77
N ALA A 362 17.58 5.87 8.13
CA ALA A 362 18.61 6.70 8.76
C ALA A 362 18.00 7.50 9.92
N GLY A 363 18.50 7.28 11.12
CA GLY A 363 18.17 8.11 12.29
C GLY A 363 17.10 7.58 13.25
N TYR A 364 16.48 6.41 12.99
CA TYR A 364 15.50 5.84 13.93
C TYR A 364 16.04 5.64 15.35
N HIS A 365 17.15 4.92 15.45
CA HIS A 365 17.74 4.62 16.75
C HIS A 365 18.21 5.89 17.45
N GLU A 366 18.79 6.81 16.69
CA GLU A 366 19.24 8.11 17.21
C GLU A 366 18.06 8.95 17.71
N PHE A 367 16.95 8.96 16.97
CA PHE A 367 15.74 9.64 17.37
C PHE A 367 15.16 9.04 18.65
N VAL A 368 14.96 7.73 18.71
CA VAL A 368 14.43 7.07 19.92
C VAL A 368 15.39 7.24 21.11
N ASN A 369 16.70 7.23 20.87
CA ASN A 369 17.69 7.55 21.92
C ASN A 369 17.56 9.00 22.39
N VAL A 370 17.13 9.93 21.54
CA VAL A 370 16.84 11.30 21.99
C VAL A 370 15.56 11.34 22.82
N LEU A 371 14.51 10.62 22.41
CA LEU A 371 13.27 10.52 23.22
C LEU A 371 13.57 9.99 24.63
N LYS A 372 14.41 8.97 24.76
CA LYS A 372 14.81 8.43 26.07
C LYS A 372 15.59 9.41 26.96
N ARG A 373 16.06 10.54 26.43
CA ARG A 373 16.73 11.62 27.18
C ARG A 373 15.77 12.74 27.64
N ILE A 374 14.54 12.68 27.20
CA ILE A 374 13.46 13.58 27.65
C ILE A 374 12.78 12.91 28.84
N ASP A 375 12.50 13.65 29.89
CA ASP A 375 11.66 13.19 31.00
C ASP A 375 10.20 13.25 30.56
N ILE A 376 9.68 12.11 30.03
CA ILE A 376 8.33 11.97 29.50
C ILE A 376 7.49 11.16 30.46
N GLY A 377 6.32 11.66 30.82
CA GLY A 377 5.37 10.93 31.66
C GLY A 377 4.80 9.71 30.97
N GLN A 378 4.25 9.89 29.75
CA GLN A 378 3.70 8.81 28.93
C GLN A 378 3.96 9.04 27.44
N VAL A 379 4.32 7.99 26.71
CA VAL A 379 4.44 7.99 25.24
C VAL A 379 3.23 7.28 24.65
N TYR A 380 2.55 7.94 23.74
CA TYR A 380 1.45 7.40 22.93
C TYR A 380 1.88 7.37 21.46
N VAL A 381 1.70 6.25 20.80
CA VAL A 381 1.96 6.09 19.37
C VAL A 381 0.63 5.86 18.68
N LEU A 382 0.20 6.79 17.85
CA LEU A 382 -1.06 6.69 17.13
C LEU A 382 -0.83 5.90 15.84
N VAL A 383 -1.67 4.91 15.59
CA VAL A 383 -1.63 4.02 14.42
C VAL A 383 -3.02 3.82 13.82
N ASP A 384 -3.06 3.49 12.54
CA ASP A 384 -4.29 3.14 11.83
C ASP A 384 -4.02 2.10 10.72
N SER A 385 -5.06 1.74 9.98
CA SER A 385 -4.99 0.73 8.91
C SER A 385 -4.06 1.11 7.74
N ASN A 386 -3.67 2.38 7.62
CA ASN A 386 -2.68 2.85 6.65
C ASN A 386 -1.28 3.06 7.28
N THR A 387 -1.10 2.76 8.56
CA THR A 387 0.24 2.65 9.15
C THR A 387 0.90 1.38 8.65
N PHE A 388 1.94 1.52 7.81
CA PHE A 388 2.53 0.43 7.07
C PHE A 388 4.07 0.53 7.00
N SER A 389 4.78 -0.56 6.71
CA SER A 389 6.22 -0.57 6.42
C SER A 389 7.06 0.13 7.51
N ASN A 390 7.77 1.21 7.16
CA ASN A 390 8.58 1.97 8.12
C ASN A 390 7.75 2.64 9.22
N GLY A 391 6.45 2.89 9.01
CA GLY A 391 5.53 3.30 10.06
C GLY A 391 5.43 2.25 11.17
N ILE A 392 5.28 0.99 10.77
CA ILE A 392 5.26 -0.16 11.69
C ILE A 392 6.62 -0.33 12.40
N ILE A 393 7.73 -0.23 11.67
CA ILE A 393 9.08 -0.34 12.26
C ILE A 393 9.29 0.73 13.34
N MET A 394 8.85 1.97 13.10
CA MET A 394 8.94 3.04 14.09
C MET A 394 8.07 2.74 15.32
N ALA A 395 6.80 2.38 15.13
CA ALA A 395 5.90 2.03 16.23
C ALA A 395 6.48 0.88 17.08
N ALA A 396 6.94 -0.17 16.43
CA ALA A 396 7.55 -1.34 17.08
C ALA A 396 8.88 -1.00 17.77
N THR A 397 9.72 -0.15 17.16
CA THR A 397 10.98 0.30 17.75
C THR A 397 10.73 1.13 19.02
N ILE A 398 9.75 2.04 19.00
CA ILE A 398 9.37 2.81 20.19
C ILE A 398 8.91 1.85 21.29
N LYS A 399 8.06 0.88 20.97
CA LYS A 399 7.57 -0.11 21.95
C LYS A 399 8.70 -0.96 22.55
N ARG A 400 9.65 -1.39 21.73
CA ARG A 400 10.81 -2.16 22.18
C ARG A 400 11.72 -1.35 23.11
N GLU A 401 11.98 -0.09 22.78
CA GLU A 401 12.90 0.78 23.50
C GLU A 401 12.26 1.52 24.69
N ILE A 402 10.93 1.69 24.66
CA ILE A 402 10.08 2.32 25.68
C ILE A 402 8.88 1.40 25.90
N PRO A 403 9.03 0.28 26.63
CA PRO A 403 8.00 -0.77 26.76
C PRO A 403 6.68 -0.29 27.35
N GLU A 404 6.71 0.79 28.16
CA GLU A 404 5.52 1.44 28.73
C GLU A 404 4.76 2.31 27.72
N SER A 405 5.29 2.55 26.53
CA SER A 405 4.55 3.26 25.48
C SER A 405 3.26 2.53 25.10
N LEU A 406 2.23 3.28 24.71
CA LEU A 406 0.95 2.71 24.31
C LEU A 406 0.69 2.98 22.83
N TRP A 407 0.33 1.95 22.09
CA TRP A 407 -0.25 2.06 20.76
C TRP A 407 -1.73 2.39 20.89
N VAL A 408 -2.20 3.41 20.16
CA VAL A 408 -3.58 3.90 20.23
C VAL A 408 -4.14 4.09 18.83
N GLY A 409 -5.36 3.66 18.59
CA GLY A 409 -6.05 3.84 17.31
C GLY A 409 -6.74 2.58 16.80
N THR A 410 -6.66 2.30 15.52
CA THR A 410 -7.23 1.11 14.89
C THR A 410 -6.14 0.10 14.53
N PRO A 411 -6.50 -1.18 14.23
CA PRO A 411 -5.54 -2.16 13.74
C PRO A 411 -4.70 -1.61 12.58
N ALA A 412 -3.38 -1.79 12.65
CA ALA A 412 -2.47 -1.28 11.63
C ALA A 412 -2.35 -2.22 10.42
N GLY A 413 -1.81 -1.71 9.31
CA GLY A 413 -1.76 -2.43 8.05
C GLY A 413 -0.78 -3.60 7.99
N GLN A 414 0.08 -3.79 9.02
CA GLN A 414 1.03 -4.90 9.07
C GLN A 414 1.33 -5.35 10.50
N PRO A 415 1.88 -6.56 10.71
CA PRO A 415 2.48 -6.96 11.97
C PRO A 415 3.81 -6.24 12.23
N PRO A 416 4.32 -6.23 13.48
CA PRO A 416 5.65 -5.70 13.81
C PRO A 416 6.82 -6.48 13.20
N ASN A 417 6.58 -7.72 12.80
CA ASN A 417 7.56 -8.57 12.12
C ASN A 417 7.01 -8.93 10.75
N PHE A 418 7.62 -8.44 9.70
CA PHE A 418 7.12 -8.58 8.34
C PHE A 418 8.26 -8.60 7.32
N TYR A 419 7.95 -9.09 6.13
CA TYR A 419 8.84 -8.99 5.00
C TYR A 419 8.70 -7.62 4.33
N GLY A 420 9.82 -6.97 4.09
CA GLY A 420 9.88 -5.67 3.46
C GLY A 420 11.32 -5.38 3.11
N GLY A 421 11.53 -4.37 2.35
CA GLY A 421 12.84 -3.99 1.87
C GLY A 421 12.73 -3.65 0.41
N MET A 422 13.37 -2.56 0.07
CA MET A 422 13.41 -2.09 -1.30
C MET A 422 14.79 -2.32 -1.85
N SER A 423 14.85 -2.57 -3.10
CA SER A 423 15.95 -2.44 -4.03
C SER A 423 16.60 -3.73 -4.53
N ASP A 424 16.75 -4.76 -3.73
CA ASP A 424 17.57 -5.90 -4.19
C ASP A 424 16.70 -7.03 -4.81
N GLY A 425 15.38 -6.95 -4.68
CA GLY A 425 14.42 -7.92 -5.20
C GLY A 425 13.48 -7.38 -6.28
N ASP A 426 13.53 -6.07 -6.57
CA ASP A 426 12.72 -5.52 -7.66
C ASP A 426 13.36 -5.88 -9.01
N PHE A 427 12.56 -6.37 -9.94
CA PHE A 427 13.02 -6.65 -11.30
C PHE A 427 12.05 -6.12 -12.36
N VAL A 428 12.60 -5.83 -13.53
CA VAL A 428 11.82 -5.30 -14.67
C VAL A 428 11.62 -6.44 -15.67
N MET A 429 10.38 -6.68 -16.05
CA MET A 429 10.08 -7.65 -17.11
C MET A 429 10.64 -7.18 -18.45
N PRO A 430 11.32 -8.06 -19.19
CA PRO A 430 12.20 -7.63 -20.30
C PRO A 430 11.49 -7.05 -21.52
N ASN A 431 10.22 -7.36 -21.75
CA ASN A 431 9.50 -6.90 -22.93
C ASN A 431 8.42 -5.86 -22.60
N CYS A 432 7.70 -5.98 -21.50
CA CYS A 432 6.63 -5.04 -21.14
C CYS A 432 7.10 -3.91 -20.20
N ASP A 433 8.38 -3.91 -19.76
CA ASP A 433 8.97 -2.93 -18.83
C ASP A 433 8.23 -2.79 -17.48
N VAL A 434 7.33 -3.70 -17.14
CA VAL A 434 6.60 -3.69 -15.87
C VAL A 434 7.52 -4.14 -14.75
N ILE A 435 7.49 -3.40 -13.63
CA ILE A 435 8.29 -3.70 -12.45
C ILE A 435 7.49 -4.66 -11.55
N ILE A 436 8.12 -5.74 -11.16
CA ILE A 436 7.65 -6.62 -10.09
C ILE A 436 8.49 -6.34 -8.85
N ARG A 437 7.81 -6.03 -7.74
CA ARG A 437 8.44 -5.85 -6.45
C ARG A 437 8.41 -7.15 -5.69
N MET A 438 9.57 -7.54 -5.18
CA MET A 438 9.76 -8.72 -4.38
C MET A 438 10.44 -8.34 -3.06
N PRO A 439 9.80 -8.56 -1.91
CA PRO A 439 10.43 -8.28 -0.63
C PRO A 439 11.60 -9.24 -0.38
N THR A 440 12.74 -8.68 0.03
CA THR A 440 14.01 -9.42 0.17
C THR A 440 14.50 -9.57 1.61
N SER A 441 13.91 -8.82 2.56
CA SER A 441 14.37 -8.78 3.94
C SER A 441 13.24 -9.01 4.91
N PHE A 442 13.47 -9.84 5.92
CA PHE A 442 12.56 -9.97 7.05
C PHE A 442 12.93 -9.00 8.17
N ASN A 443 12.02 -8.07 8.48
CA ASN A 443 12.16 -7.13 9.58
C ASN A 443 11.62 -7.77 10.85
N LYS A 444 12.50 -8.10 11.80
CA LYS A 444 12.14 -8.70 13.08
C LYS A 444 12.30 -7.67 14.19
N THR A 445 11.40 -6.69 14.24
CA THR A 445 11.51 -5.55 15.17
C THR A 445 11.07 -5.90 16.59
N LEU A 446 10.04 -6.73 16.74
CA LEU A 446 9.57 -7.29 18.00
C LEU A 446 9.55 -8.83 17.91
N PRO A 447 10.68 -9.51 18.20
CA PRO A 447 10.82 -10.96 17.97
C PRO A 447 9.77 -11.84 18.63
N ASP A 448 9.26 -11.42 19.79
CA ASP A 448 8.30 -12.18 20.59
C ASP A 448 6.84 -11.79 20.28
N TYR A 449 6.60 -10.94 19.29
CA TYR A 449 5.25 -10.57 18.87
C TYR A 449 4.66 -11.66 17.99
N GLU A 450 3.50 -12.15 18.38
CA GLU A 450 2.70 -13.15 17.65
C GLU A 450 1.46 -12.45 17.06
N GLY A 451 1.15 -12.72 15.82
CA GLY A 451 -0.02 -12.17 15.11
C GLY A 451 0.35 -11.49 13.80
N ASP A 452 -0.65 -11.35 12.94
CA ASP A 452 -0.57 -10.79 11.60
C ASP A 452 -0.81 -9.27 11.54
N THR A 453 -1.11 -8.65 12.67
CA THR A 453 -1.52 -7.24 12.76
C THR A 453 -0.89 -6.59 13.99
N LEU A 454 -0.29 -5.39 13.83
CA LEU A 454 0.02 -4.56 15.00
C LEU A 454 -1.30 -4.07 15.61
N MET A 455 -1.68 -4.71 16.73
CA MET A 455 -2.91 -4.35 17.45
C MET A 455 -2.64 -3.25 18.47
N PRO A 456 -3.42 -2.15 18.47
CA PRO A 456 -3.31 -1.12 19.49
C PRO A 456 -3.57 -1.65 20.90
N ASP A 457 -2.81 -1.15 21.89
CA ASP A 457 -3.10 -1.39 23.33
C ASP A 457 -4.44 -0.75 23.74
N LEU A 458 -4.80 0.37 23.07
CA LEU A 458 -6.06 1.06 23.24
C LEU A 458 -6.72 1.24 21.88
N LEU A 459 -7.75 0.46 21.61
CA LEU A 459 -8.57 0.58 20.41
C LEU A 459 -9.45 1.84 20.52
N VAL A 460 -9.32 2.71 19.55
CA VAL A 460 -10.12 3.93 19.38
C VAL A 460 -10.55 4.02 17.94
N TYR A 461 -11.85 3.86 17.70
CA TYR A 461 -12.41 3.88 16.36
C TYR A 461 -12.92 5.29 16.02
N PRO A 462 -12.39 5.94 14.95
CA PRO A 462 -12.95 7.18 14.42
C PRO A 462 -14.43 7.02 14.08
N THR A 463 -15.24 8.03 14.40
CA THR A 463 -16.65 8.02 14.02
C THR A 463 -16.88 8.91 12.80
N ILE A 464 -17.87 8.56 11.98
CA ILE A 464 -18.24 9.40 10.84
C ILE A 464 -18.74 10.79 11.28
N GLU A 465 -19.34 10.90 12.46
CA GLU A 465 -19.82 12.17 13.00
C GLU A 465 -18.62 13.09 13.38
N ASP A 466 -17.64 12.54 14.09
CA ASP A 466 -16.41 13.28 14.41
C ASP A 466 -15.69 13.70 13.12
N TYR A 467 -15.58 12.77 12.16
CA TYR A 467 -14.97 13.03 10.87
C TYR A 467 -15.67 14.21 10.14
N LYS A 468 -17.01 14.21 10.05
CA LYS A 468 -17.79 15.30 9.46
C LYS A 468 -17.55 16.64 10.14
N ASN A 469 -17.31 16.62 11.45
CA ASN A 469 -17.13 17.81 12.27
C ASN A 469 -15.65 18.24 12.39
N GLY A 470 -14.72 17.53 11.73
CA GLY A 470 -13.29 17.83 11.83
C GLY A 470 -12.69 17.51 13.20
N VAL A 471 -13.30 16.59 13.95
CA VAL A 471 -12.83 16.15 15.27
C VAL A 471 -11.94 14.93 15.10
N ASP A 472 -10.75 14.98 15.67
CA ASP A 472 -9.82 13.84 15.71
C ASP A 472 -10.14 12.94 16.91
N THR A 473 -11.01 11.95 16.70
CA THR A 473 -11.46 11.02 17.75
C THR A 473 -10.28 10.39 18.51
N VAL A 474 -9.23 9.98 17.79
CA VAL A 474 -8.07 9.29 18.41
C VAL A 474 -7.22 10.26 19.23
N LEU A 475 -6.94 11.44 18.69
CA LEU A 475 -6.17 12.46 19.41
C LEU A 475 -6.93 12.95 20.65
N GLU A 476 -8.25 13.20 20.55
CA GLU A 476 -9.08 13.63 21.68
C GLU A 476 -9.15 12.53 22.77
N ALA A 477 -9.20 11.26 22.38
CA ALA A 477 -9.12 10.17 23.35
C ALA A 477 -7.80 10.20 24.13
N VAL A 478 -6.65 10.41 23.47
CA VAL A 478 -5.35 10.53 24.14
C VAL A 478 -5.24 11.80 24.99
N ARG A 479 -5.80 12.90 24.53
CA ARG A 479 -5.86 14.14 25.34
C ARG A 479 -6.58 13.93 26.66
N ALA A 480 -7.63 13.12 26.66
CA ALA A 480 -8.43 12.80 27.84
C ALA A 480 -7.74 11.84 28.83
N LEU A 481 -6.71 11.11 28.41
CA LEU A 481 -5.93 10.24 29.29
C LEU A 481 -5.08 11.05 30.27
N PRO A 482 -4.68 10.47 31.42
CA PRO A 482 -3.86 11.15 32.43
C PRO A 482 -2.45 11.49 31.94
#